data_dc8eec6a32bc712ee640a676c2535bb7
#
_entry.id   dc8eec6a32bc712ee640a676c2535bb7
#
_cell.length_a   1.000
_cell.length_b   1.000
_cell.length_c   1.000
_cell.angle_alpha   90.00
_cell.angle_beta   90.00
_cell.angle_gamma   90.00
#
_symmetry.space_group_name_H-M   'P 1'
#
loop_
_entity.id
_entity.type
_entity.pdbx_description
1 polymer ?
#
loop_
_entity_poly.entity_id
_entity_poly.type
_entity_poly.pdbx_seq_one_letter_code
_entity_poly.pdbx_strand_id
1 'polypeptide(L)'
;MKAAIISERGAPPVVGQFREPEPRDGAVLIDVDTAGLGGWDVLGAYRLGVEYPCVIRGEGVGRNPDGQRVYFGERSVLPFGAWAERTLVPTEEVWAVPDNVDDKTAISMGIAATGAIVPLELAKIQKGENVLVLGATGTLGQIALQLARHLGAGRVVAAARSDAALQSLKARGIADEVVCMGGGDDVAALKDASNGGFDVVLDLVCGQPLLTSLKATRWGARIMTIGTGAGRQIQLDMGDLLFRTLSTIGTGQRPPADRRAIWERLLGIAREQKIIVDYVDFAFDQAAEAWAAQVSGPHAKVTARIR
;
A
#
# COMPACT_ATOMS: atom_id res chain seq x y z
N MET A 1 5.15 -28.55 -0.21
CA MET A 1 5.98 -27.35 -0.26
C MET A 1 6.01 -26.64 1.08
N LYS A 2 7.07 -25.89 1.34
CA LYS A 2 7.15 -25.02 2.51
C LYS A 2 6.31 -23.76 2.29
N ALA A 3 5.53 -23.34 3.30
CA ALA A 3 4.64 -22.19 3.22
C ALA A 3 4.44 -21.54 4.59
N ALA A 4 4.13 -20.24 4.61
CA ALA A 4 3.69 -19.52 5.80
C ALA A 4 2.15 -19.63 5.90
N ILE A 5 1.69 -20.41 6.87
CA ILE A 5 0.32 -20.92 6.97
C ILE A 5 -0.43 -20.18 8.09
N ILE A 6 -1.61 -19.68 7.79
CA ILE A 6 -2.58 -19.16 8.77
C ILE A 6 -3.57 -20.31 9.02
N SER A 7 -3.59 -20.82 10.25
CA SER A 7 -4.41 -21.98 10.63
C SER A 7 -5.88 -21.63 10.85
N GLU A 8 -6.15 -20.42 11.34
CA GLU A 8 -7.47 -19.89 11.63
C GLU A 8 -7.50 -18.36 11.60
N ARG A 9 -8.68 -17.79 11.62
CA ARG A 9 -8.84 -16.33 11.60
C ARG A 9 -8.21 -15.67 12.82
N GLY A 10 -7.25 -14.77 12.57
CA GLY A 10 -6.56 -14.01 13.61
C GLY A 10 -5.31 -14.68 14.17
N ALA A 11 -5.05 -15.93 13.82
CA ALA A 11 -3.80 -16.57 14.17
C ALA A 11 -2.62 -15.95 13.41
N PRO A 12 -1.44 -15.81 14.06
CA PRO A 12 -0.21 -15.48 13.34
C PRO A 12 0.17 -16.61 12.39
N PRO A 13 0.86 -16.32 11.29
CA PRO A 13 1.31 -17.35 10.37
C PRO A 13 2.42 -18.21 10.98
N VAL A 14 2.45 -19.49 10.62
CA VAL A 14 3.49 -20.43 10.99
C VAL A 14 4.08 -21.05 9.73
N VAL A 15 5.40 -21.10 9.62
CA VAL A 15 6.07 -21.76 8.50
C VAL A 15 6.04 -23.28 8.69
N GLY A 16 5.53 -23.98 7.69
CA GLY A 16 5.36 -25.43 7.74
C GLY A 16 5.14 -26.05 6.36
N GLN A 17 4.83 -27.35 6.36
CA GLN A 17 4.50 -28.08 5.13
C GLN A 17 3.04 -27.81 4.73
N PHE A 18 2.84 -27.44 3.49
CA PHE A 18 1.53 -27.26 2.87
C PHE A 18 1.44 -28.08 1.59
N ARG A 19 0.22 -28.37 1.14
CA ARG A 19 0.01 -29.09 -0.11
C ARG A 19 0.57 -28.32 -1.30
N GLU A 20 1.09 -29.03 -2.29
CA GLU A 20 1.51 -28.42 -3.56
C GLU A 20 0.28 -27.92 -4.32
N PRO A 21 0.37 -26.75 -5.01
CA PRO A 21 -0.64 -26.37 -5.97
C PRO A 21 -0.58 -27.26 -7.22
N GLU A 22 -1.73 -27.76 -7.65
CA GLU A 22 -1.84 -28.54 -8.88
C GLU A 22 -2.09 -27.59 -10.06
N PRO A 23 -1.40 -27.81 -11.21
CA PRO A 23 -1.68 -27.04 -12.43
C PRO A 23 -3.16 -27.19 -12.84
N ARG A 24 -3.74 -26.08 -13.29
CA ARG A 24 -5.10 -26.09 -13.82
C ARG A 24 -5.28 -25.05 -14.92
N ASP A 25 -6.26 -25.25 -15.79
CA ASP A 25 -6.58 -24.31 -16.87
C ASP A 25 -6.90 -22.92 -16.33
N GLY A 26 -6.43 -21.88 -17.01
CA GLY A 26 -6.65 -20.48 -16.64
C GLY A 26 -5.79 -19.97 -15.46
N ALA A 27 -4.83 -20.77 -14.97
CA ALA A 27 -3.90 -20.36 -13.92
C ALA A 27 -2.48 -20.81 -14.20
N VAL A 28 -1.51 -20.06 -13.69
CA VAL A 28 -0.07 -20.26 -13.85
C VAL A 28 0.53 -20.68 -12.51
N LEU A 29 1.29 -21.77 -12.51
CA LEU A 29 2.12 -22.18 -11.37
C LEU A 29 3.36 -21.28 -11.34
N ILE A 30 3.64 -20.65 -10.21
CA ILE A 30 4.79 -19.76 -10.04
C ILE A 30 5.68 -20.28 -8.93
N ASP A 31 6.94 -20.43 -9.22
CA ASP A 31 8.03 -20.60 -8.26
C ASP A 31 8.37 -19.22 -7.68
N VAL A 32 8.11 -19.00 -6.38
CA VAL A 32 8.23 -17.69 -5.76
C VAL A 32 9.66 -17.40 -5.35
N ASP A 33 10.22 -16.27 -5.78
CA ASP A 33 11.54 -15.79 -5.40
C ASP A 33 11.48 -14.81 -4.22
N THR A 34 10.59 -13.79 -4.32
CA THR A 34 10.42 -12.73 -3.33
C THR A 34 8.94 -12.52 -3.04
N ALA A 35 8.57 -12.45 -1.76
CA ALA A 35 7.21 -12.12 -1.32
C ALA A 35 7.19 -10.78 -0.56
N GLY A 36 6.06 -10.06 -0.67
CA GLY A 36 5.79 -8.82 0.04
C GLY A 36 4.54 -8.89 0.89
N LEU A 37 4.51 -8.14 2.00
CA LEU A 37 3.31 -7.89 2.80
C LEU A 37 2.88 -6.43 2.69
N GLY A 38 1.58 -6.20 2.80
CA GLY A 38 0.98 -4.88 2.91
C GLY A 38 0.03 -4.77 4.09
N GLY A 39 -0.40 -3.55 4.41
CA GLY A 39 -1.40 -3.32 5.47
C GLY A 39 -2.71 -4.07 5.24
N TRP A 40 -3.10 -4.27 3.99
CA TRP A 40 -4.29 -5.04 3.64
C TRP A 40 -4.22 -6.49 4.12
N ASP A 41 -3.05 -7.15 3.99
CA ASP A 41 -2.88 -8.54 4.42
C ASP A 41 -3.19 -8.71 5.90
N VAL A 42 -2.68 -7.83 6.75
CA VAL A 42 -2.88 -7.94 8.21
C VAL A 42 -4.18 -7.32 8.71
N LEU A 43 -4.78 -6.37 8.00
CA LEU A 43 -5.98 -5.63 8.43
C LEU A 43 -7.29 -6.16 7.83
N GLY A 44 -7.27 -6.72 6.63
CA GLY A 44 -8.49 -6.95 5.87
C GLY A 44 -8.61 -8.28 5.10
N ALA A 45 -7.54 -8.77 4.51
CA ALA A 45 -7.58 -9.84 3.52
C ALA A 45 -8.23 -11.15 4.00
N TYR A 46 -8.13 -11.44 5.29
CA TYR A 46 -8.63 -12.70 5.90
C TYR A 46 -9.96 -12.55 6.65
N ARG A 47 -10.69 -11.47 6.42
CA ARG A 47 -11.97 -11.20 7.08
C ARG A 47 -13.19 -11.71 6.34
N LEU A 48 -13.07 -11.96 5.03
CA LEU A 48 -14.18 -12.30 4.15
C LEU A 48 -13.85 -13.54 3.31
N GLY A 49 -14.62 -14.63 3.50
CA GLY A 49 -14.66 -15.76 2.58
C GLY A 49 -13.37 -16.56 2.39
N VAL A 50 -12.47 -16.54 3.36
CA VAL A 50 -11.24 -17.33 3.30
C VAL A 50 -11.43 -18.62 4.08
N GLU A 51 -11.17 -19.75 3.44
CA GLU A 51 -11.11 -21.05 4.08
C GLU A 51 -9.73 -21.28 4.70
N TYR A 52 -9.69 -21.86 5.89
CA TYR A 52 -8.47 -22.19 6.62
C TYR A 52 -8.23 -23.70 6.64
N PRO A 53 -6.95 -24.17 6.71
CA PRO A 53 -5.74 -23.35 6.68
C PRO A 53 -5.46 -22.78 5.29
N CYS A 54 -4.84 -21.59 5.24
CA CYS A 54 -4.42 -20.95 4.01
C CYS A 54 -3.02 -20.34 4.12
N VAL A 55 -2.38 -20.11 2.98
CA VAL A 55 -1.09 -19.42 2.89
C VAL A 55 -1.31 -17.91 2.96
N ILE A 56 -0.36 -17.16 3.54
CA ILE A 56 -0.36 -15.69 3.46
C ILE A 56 -0.44 -15.27 1.98
N ARG A 57 -1.45 -14.47 1.64
CA ARG A 57 -1.71 -14.04 0.26
C ARG A 57 -0.58 -13.16 -0.26
N GLY A 58 -0.42 -11.97 0.26
CA GLY A 58 0.61 -11.05 -0.15
C GLY A 58 0.66 -10.81 -1.66
N GLU A 59 1.74 -10.20 -2.09
CA GLU A 59 2.12 -10.04 -3.49
C GLU A 59 3.55 -10.58 -3.66
N GLY A 60 3.97 -10.89 -4.88
CA GLY A 60 5.30 -11.48 -5.06
C GLY A 60 5.85 -11.36 -6.47
N VAL A 61 7.13 -11.70 -6.57
CA VAL A 61 7.86 -11.92 -7.81
C VAL A 61 8.39 -13.35 -7.78
N GLY A 62 8.34 -14.01 -8.91
CA GLY A 62 8.82 -15.38 -9.06
C GLY A 62 8.98 -15.75 -10.53
N ARG A 63 9.05 -17.06 -10.81
CA ARG A 63 9.24 -17.57 -12.18
C ARG A 63 8.08 -18.47 -12.58
N ASN A 64 7.58 -18.21 -13.79
CA ASN A 64 6.61 -19.09 -14.44
C ASN A 64 7.30 -20.37 -14.99
N PRO A 65 6.57 -21.36 -15.49
CA PRO A 65 7.16 -22.61 -16.03
C PRO A 65 8.15 -22.40 -17.18
N ASP A 66 8.06 -21.30 -17.90
CA ASP A 66 8.98 -20.94 -19.00
C ASP A 66 10.25 -20.26 -18.48
N GLY A 67 10.40 -20.11 -17.16
CA GLY A 67 11.53 -19.44 -16.50
C GLY A 67 11.46 -17.90 -16.56
N GLN A 68 10.40 -17.33 -17.11
CA GLN A 68 10.21 -15.89 -17.18
C GLN A 68 9.93 -15.32 -15.79
N ARG A 69 10.58 -14.20 -15.45
CA ARG A 69 10.33 -13.47 -14.21
C ARG A 69 9.01 -12.72 -14.27
N VAL A 70 8.14 -12.95 -13.29
CA VAL A 70 6.78 -12.40 -13.25
C VAL A 70 6.43 -11.82 -11.88
N TYR A 71 5.65 -10.76 -11.89
CA TYR A 71 4.98 -10.20 -10.71
C TYR A 71 3.54 -10.72 -10.66
N PHE A 72 3.02 -10.90 -9.46
CA PHE A 72 1.62 -11.19 -9.17
C PHE A 72 1.19 -10.48 -7.87
N GLY A 73 -0.02 -9.97 -7.86
CA GLY A 73 -0.63 -9.34 -6.69
C GLY A 73 -1.31 -10.35 -5.75
N GLU A 74 -2.18 -9.86 -4.91
CA GLU A 74 -2.93 -10.63 -3.88
C GLU A 74 -4.01 -11.58 -4.44
N ARG A 75 -3.97 -11.94 -5.72
CA ARG A 75 -5.01 -12.70 -6.43
C ARG A 75 -4.67 -14.17 -6.62
N SER A 76 -3.73 -14.70 -5.86
CA SER A 76 -3.46 -16.14 -5.87
C SER A 76 -4.73 -16.95 -5.65
N VAL A 77 -4.78 -18.10 -6.30
CA VAL A 77 -5.90 -19.05 -6.16
C VAL A 77 -5.91 -19.60 -4.75
N LEU A 78 -7.00 -19.41 -4.02
CA LEU A 78 -7.13 -19.92 -2.65
C LEU A 78 -7.02 -21.46 -2.63
N PRO A 79 -6.36 -22.03 -1.62
CA PRO A 79 -5.83 -21.40 -0.42
C PRO A 79 -4.36 -20.98 -0.52
N PHE A 80 -3.79 -20.86 -1.74
CA PHE A 80 -2.40 -20.50 -1.98
C PHE A 80 -2.17 -18.98 -1.88
N GLY A 81 -0.90 -18.58 -1.74
CA GLY A 81 -0.48 -17.20 -1.59
C GLY A 81 1.01 -17.01 -1.90
N ALA A 82 1.49 -15.78 -1.83
CA ALA A 82 2.87 -15.42 -2.17
C ALA A 82 3.92 -15.94 -1.16
N TRP A 83 3.52 -16.19 0.08
CA TRP A 83 4.46 -16.62 1.12
C TRP A 83 4.58 -18.17 1.16
N ALA A 84 4.97 -18.75 0.04
CA ALA A 84 5.24 -20.16 -0.16
C ALA A 84 6.28 -20.37 -1.26
N GLU A 85 6.93 -21.52 -1.31
CA GLU A 85 7.86 -21.87 -2.38
C GLU A 85 7.20 -21.84 -3.77
N ARG A 86 5.88 -22.15 -3.82
CA ARG A 86 5.06 -22.13 -5.04
C ARG A 86 3.68 -21.56 -4.78
N THR A 87 3.13 -20.94 -5.79
CA THR A 87 1.74 -20.45 -5.75
C THR A 87 1.07 -20.67 -7.11
N LEU A 88 -0.26 -20.60 -7.11
CA LEU A 88 -1.08 -20.68 -8.30
C LEU A 88 -1.81 -19.35 -8.49
N VAL A 89 -1.67 -18.74 -9.67
CA VAL A 89 -2.18 -17.39 -9.94
C VAL A 89 -2.99 -17.42 -11.25
N PRO A 90 -4.18 -16.80 -11.32
CA PRO A 90 -4.91 -16.66 -12.57
C PRO A 90 -4.03 -16.02 -13.66
N THR A 91 -4.11 -16.51 -14.88
CA THR A 91 -3.20 -16.11 -15.97
C THR A 91 -3.22 -14.60 -16.23
N GLU A 92 -4.38 -13.97 -16.12
CA GLU A 92 -4.58 -12.52 -16.30
C GLU A 92 -3.95 -11.66 -15.19
N GLU A 93 -3.58 -12.29 -14.07
CA GLU A 93 -2.95 -11.63 -12.90
C GLU A 93 -1.43 -11.82 -12.85
N VAL A 94 -0.85 -12.45 -13.87
CA VAL A 94 0.59 -12.71 -13.99
C VAL A 94 1.19 -11.75 -15.00
N TRP A 95 2.11 -10.87 -14.54
CA TRP A 95 2.67 -9.81 -15.38
C TRP A 95 4.18 -9.91 -15.44
N ALA A 96 4.74 -9.86 -16.66
CA ALA A 96 6.18 -9.95 -16.87
C ALA A 96 6.93 -8.78 -16.22
N VAL A 97 7.94 -9.07 -15.42
CA VAL A 97 8.82 -8.05 -14.83
C VAL A 97 9.94 -7.73 -15.82
N PRO A 98 10.12 -6.45 -16.18
CA PRO A 98 11.24 -6.05 -17.04
C PRO A 98 12.60 -6.38 -16.40
N ASP A 99 13.61 -6.73 -17.21
CA ASP A 99 14.94 -7.15 -16.71
C ASP A 99 15.65 -6.09 -15.87
N ASN A 100 15.40 -4.82 -16.16
CA ASN A 100 15.99 -3.66 -15.48
C ASN A 100 15.20 -3.19 -14.24
N VAL A 101 14.21 -3.97 -13.77
CA VAL A 101 13.42 -3.71 -12.57
C VAL A 101 13.74 -4.81 -11.56
N ASP A 102 14.15 -4.44 -10.35
CA ASP A 102 14.35 -5.40 -9.26
C ASP A 102 13.00 -5.83 -8.64
N ASP A 103 13.02 -6.95 -7.90
CA ASP A 103 11.81 -7.54 -7.33
C ASP A 103 11.11 -6.62 -6.33
N LYS A 104 11.86 -5.90 -5.50
CA LYS A 104 11.30 -5.00 -4.50
C LYS A 104 10.60 -3.81 -5.13
N THR A 105 11.19 -3.26 -6.20
CA THR A 105 10.56 -2.21 -7.01
C THR A 105 9.29 -2.75 -7.67
N ALA A 106 9.32 -3.93 -8.29
CA ALA A 106 8.15 -4.54 -8.91
C ALA A 106 7.00 -4.73 -7.90
N ILE A 107 7.31 -5.22 -6.70
CA ILE A 107 6.37 -5.40 -5.59
C ILE A 107 5.84 -4.05 -5.08
N SER A 108 6.69 -3.07 -4.84
CA SER A 108 6.27 -1.78 -4.28
C SER A 108 5.39 -0.97 -5.24
N MET A 109 5.63 -1.11 -6.55
CA MET A 109 4.81 -0.49 -7.60
C MET A 109 3.50 -1.26 -7.86
N GLY A 110 3.29 -2.40 -7.23
CA GLY A 110 2.06 -3.19 -7.29
C GLY A 110 0.91 -2.58 -6.47
N ILE A 111 0.50 -3.29 -5.44
CA ILE A 111 -0.69 -2.94 -4.64
C ILE A 111 -0.54 -1.55 -3.99
N ALA A 112 0.61 -1.27 -3.37
CA ALA A 112 0.82 -0.02 -2.64
C ALA A 112 0.81 1.20 -3.58
N ALA A 113 1.56 1.18 -4.68
CA ALA A 113 1.60 2.31 -5.60
C ALA A 113 0.29 2.48 -6.37
N THR A 114 -0.41 1.39 -6.72
CA THR A 114 -1.77 1.45 -7.29
C THR A 114 -2.74 2.10 -6.31
N GLY A 115 -2.64 1.74 -5.02
CA GLY A 115 -3.43 2.37 -3.95
C GLY A 115 -3.14 3.86 -3.79
N ALA A 116 -1.95 4.34 -4.15
CA ALA A 116 -1.57 5.73 -4.10
C ALA A 116 -2.01 6.51 -5.36
N ILE A 117 -1.67 6.01 -6.56
CA ILE A 117 -1.86 6.76 -7.80
C ILE A 117 -3.34 6.94 -8.16
N VAL A 118 -4.15 5.90 -8.00
CA VAL A 118 -5.56 5.92 -8.41
C VAL A 118 -6.35 7.02 -7.69
N PRO A 119 -6.35 7.14 -6.34
CA PRO A 119 -7.05 8.23 -5.68
C PRO A 119 -6.45 9.60 -5.97
N LEU A 120 -5.14 9.73 -6.13
CA LEU A 120 -4.50 11.00 -6.48
C LEU A 120 -4.91 11.49 -7.87
N GLU A 121 -5.01 10.60 -8.86
CA GLU A 121 -5.51 10.93 -10.20
C GLU A 121 -7.00 11.29 -10.18
N LEU A 122 -7.80 10.56 -9.43
CA LEU A 122 -9.23 10.89 -9.25
C LEU A 122 -9.44 12.24 -8.55
N ALA A 123 -8.52 12.62 -7.66
CA ALA A 123 -8.50 13.94 -7.07
C ALA A 123 -8.19 15.04 -8.09
N LYS A 124 -7.64 14.73 -9.27
CA LYS A 124 -7.30 15.69 -10.33
C LYS A 124 -6.43 16.83 -9.82
N ILE A 125 -5.31 16.48 -9.18
CA ILE A 125 -4.37 17.45 -8.63
C ILE A 125 -4.03 18.51 -9.69
N GLN A 126 -4.15 19.78 -9.32
CA GLN A 126 -3.76 20.91 -10.15
C GLN A 126 -2.33 21.35 -9.79
N LYS A 127 -1.63 21.92 -10.77
CA LYS A 127 -0.28 22.45 -10.56
C LYS A 127 -0.26 23.48 -9.42
N GLY A 128 0.61 23.25 -8.44
CA GLY A 128 0.79 24.16 -7.31
C GLY A 128 -0.10 23.89 -6.10
N GLU A 129 -1.01 22.91 -6.15
CA GLU A 129 -1.88 22.56 -5.02
C GLU A 129 -1.13 21.97 -3.82
N ASN A 130 -1.71 22.17 -2.64
CA ASN A 130 -1.22 21.64 -1.37
C ASN A 130 -1.87 20.27 -1.10
N VAL A 131 -1.06 19.23 -0.99
CA VAL A 131 -1.51 17.85 -0.75
C VAL A 131 -1.08 17.40 0.64
N LEU A 132 -2.04 16.89 1.42
CA LEU A 132 -1.80 16.21 2.68
C LEU A 132 -1.91 14.69 2.49
N VAL A 133 -0.98 13.93 3.04
CA VAL A 133 -1.07 12.47 3.13
C VAL A 133 -1.15 12.07 4.61
N LEU A 134 -2.29 11.50 5.03
CA LEU A 134 -2.48 10.91 6.35
C LEU A 134 -2.01 9.45 6.37
N GLY A 135 -1.22 9.06 7.35
CA GLY A 135 -0.56 7.74 7.38
C GLY A 135 0.68 7.67 6.47
N ALA A 136 1.33 8.81 6.30
CA ALA A 136 2.39 9.06 5.32
C ALA A 136 3.65 8.21 5.49
N THR A 137 3.92 7.67 6.67
CA THR A 137 5.16 6.92 6.95
C THR A 137 5.13 5.46 6.50
N GLY A 138 3.94 4.90 6.20
CA GLY A 138 3.83 3.56 5.61
C GLY A 138 4.23 3.53 4.14
N THR A 139 4.46 2.34 3.57
CA THR A 139 4.87 2.14 2.17
C THR A 139 4.02 2.94 1.18
N LEU A 140 2.68 2.81 1.27
CA LEU A 140 1.76 3.52 0.40
C LEU A 140 1.88 5.04 0.57
N GLY A 141 2.02 5.51 1.81
CA GLY A 141 2.17 6.93 2.11
C GLY A 141 3.46 7.53 1.56
N GLN A 142 4.59 6.84 1.71
CA GLN A 142 5.88 7.24 1.14
C GLN A 142 5.79 7.39 -0.39
N ILE A 143 5.17 6.42 -1.06
CA ILE A 143 4.95 6.46 -2.50
C ILE A 143 3.99 7.58 -2.88
N ALA A 144 2.90 7.75 -2.13
CA ALA A 144 1.87 8.77 -2.40
C ALA A 144 2.41 10.20 -2.37
N LEU A 145 3.28 10.54 -1.42
CA LEU A 145 3.94 11.85 -1.36
C LEU A 145 4.70 12.15 -2.65
N GLN A 146 5.46 11.18 -3.16
CA GLN A 146 6.27 11.34 -4.35
C GLN A 146 5.41 11.38 -5.62
N LEU A 147 4.37 10.53 -5.70
CA LEU A 147 3.41 10.55 -6.80
C LEU A 147 2.55 11.83 -6.82
N ALA A 148 2.18 12.38 -5.67
CA ALA A 148 1.48 13.67 -5.62
C ALA A 148 2.34 14.79 -6.24
N ARG A 149 3.63 14.80 -5.95
CA ARG A 149 4.58 15.73 -6.57
C ARG A 149 4.72 15.51 -8.08
N HIS A 150 4.82 14.25 -8.51
CA HIS A 150 4.83 13.88 -9.93
C HIS A 150 3.58 14.38 -10.67
N LEU A 151 2.42 14.36 -10.02
CA LEU A 151 1.15 14.85 -10.57
C LEU A 151 1.00 16.38 -10.54
N GLY A 152 1.97 17.12 -10.01
CA GLY A 152 2.00 18.58 -10.05
C GLY A 152 1.72 19.28 -8.72
N ALA A 153 1.61 18.56 -7.60
CA ALA A 153 1.49 19.21 -6.29
C ALA A 153 2.65 20.18 -6.06
N GLY A 154 2.33 21.39 -5.65
CA GLY A 154 3.32 22.42 -5.31
C GLY A 154 3.90 22.23 -3.92
N ARG A 155 3.12 21.62 -3.02
CA ARG A 155 3.51 21.30 -1.65
C ARG A 155 2.93 19.96 -1.25
N VAL A 156 3.76 19.10 -0.63
CA VAL A 156 3.32 17.83 -0.06
C VAL A 156 3.64 17.78 1.43
N VAL A 157 2.65 17.47 2.24
CA VAL A 157 2.75 17.42 3.70
C VAL A 157 2.47 16.00 4.17
N ALA A 158 3.38 15.48 5.01
CA ALA A 158 3.25 14.15 5.58
C ALA A 158 2.71 14.23 7.00
N ALA A 159 1.64 13.49 7.31
CA ALA A 159 1.12 13.38 8.67
C ALA A 159 1.06 11.92 9.13
N ALA A 160 1.57 11.65 10.33
CA ALA A 160 1.60 10.34 10.97
C ALA A 160 1.88 10.47 12.48
N ARG A 161 1.98 9.34 13.19
CA ARG A 161 2.24 9.31 14.64
C ARG A 161 3.72 9.23 15.02
N SER A 162 4.59 8.74 14.12
CA SER A 162 6.02 8.56 14.39
C SER A 162 6.79 9.78 13.94
N ASP A 163 7.22 10.62 14.89
CA ASP A 163 8.02 11.80 14.58
C ASP A 163 9.35 11.42 13.90
N ALA A 164 10.05 10.41 14.39
CA ALA A 164 11.31 9.98 13.80
C ALA A 164 11.17 9.57 12.32
N ALA A 165 10.11 8.82 11.98
CA ALA A 165 9.86 8.44 10.59
C ALA A 165 9.46 9.64 9.72
N LEU A 166 8.69 10.59 10.27
CA LEU A 166 8.32 11.83 9.60
C LEU A 166 9.52 12.70 9.30
N GLN A 167 10.41 12.91 10.28
CA GLN A 167 11.64 13.69 10.09
C GLN A 167 12.56 13.05 9.03
N SER A 168 12.60 11.73 8.96
CA SER A 168 13.32 11.02 7.88
C SER A 168 12.75 11.35 6.50
N LEU A 169 11.43 11.41 6.35
CA LEU A 169 10.79 11.79 5.07
C LEU A 169 11.14 13.23 4.68
N LYS A 170 11.11 14.15 5.63
CA LYS A 170 11.48 15.56 5.41
C LYS A 170 12.95 15.72 5.04
N ALA A 171 13.84 15.07 5.78
CA ALA A 171 15.28 15.14 5.53
C ALA A 171 15.69 14.61 4.14
N ARG A 172 14.93 13.64 3.61
CA ARG A 172 15.14 13.09 2.26
C ARG A 172 14.41 13.88 1.14
N GLY A 173 13.72 14.97 1.49
CA GLY A 173 12.96 15.78 0.52
C GLY A 173 11.72 15.10 -0.05
N ILE A 174 11.25 14.02 0.57
CA ILE A 174 10.03 13.31 0.18
C ILE A 174 8.78 14.13 0.57
N ALA A 175 8.83 14.80 1.71
CA ALA A 175 7.81 15.76 2.16
C ALA A 175 8.42 17.14 2.36
N ASP A 176 7.68 18.20 2.05
CA ASP A 176 8.09 19.59 2.31
C ASP A 176 7.92 19.95 3.79
N GLU A 177 6.87 19.38 4.41
CA GLU A 177 6.58 19.59 5.82
C GLU A 177 6.00 18.31 6.43
N VAL A 178 6.09 18.21 7.76
CA VAL A 178 5.61 17.03 8.50
C VAL A 178 4.80 17.46 9.71
N VAL A 179 3.78 16.66 10.04
CA VAL A 179 2.93 16.87 11.22
C VAL A 179 2.84 15.58 12.02
N CYS A 180 3.38 15.61 13.26
CA CYS A 180 3.24 14.50 14.19
C CYS A 180 1.85 14.58 14.85
N MET A 181 0.99 13.61 14.51
CA MET A 181 -0.40 13.56 14.97
C MET A 181 -0.54 12.90 16.35
N GLY A 182 -1.47 13.42 17.16
CA GLY A 182 -1.80 12.87 18.47
C GLY A 182 -1.00 13.45 19.63
N GLY A 183 -0.22 14.50 19.40
CA GLY A 183 0.63 15.13 20.42
C GLY A 183 0.08 16.42 21.05
N GLY A 184 -1.06 16.95 20.56
CA GLY A 184 -1.57 18.23 21.01
C GLY A 184 -2.71 18.79 20.13
N ASP A 185 -2.61 20.07 19.75
CA ASP A 185 -3.57 20.67 18.82
C ASP A 185 -3.20 20.31 17.36
N ASP A 186 -3.61 19.12 16.95
CA ASP A 186 -3.39 18.62 15.60
C ASP A 186 -4.05 19.50 14.53
N VAL A 187 -5.14 20.20 14.86
CA VAL A 187 -5.80 21.13 13.91
C VAL A 187 -4.92 22.34 13.65
N ALA A 188 -4.38 22.95 14.69
CA ALA A 188 -3.46 24.07 14.54
C ALA A 188 -2.21 23.65 13.77
N ALA A 189 -1.59 22.52 14.13
CA ALA A 189 -0.40 22.01 13.45
C ALA A 189 -0.65 21.74 11.94
N LEU A 190 -1.79 21.15 11.58
CA LEU A 190 -2.16 20.93 10.18
C LEU A 190 -2.43 22.25 9.43
N LYS A 191 -3.09 23.22 10.09
CA LYS A 191 -3.31 24.56 9.49
C LYS A 191 -2.00 25.27 9.20
N ASP A 192 -1.08 25.28 10.14
CA ASP A 192 0.25 25.89 9.99
C ASP A 192 1.04 25.23 8.85
N ALA A 193 1.07 23.90 8.83
CA ALA A 193 1.76 23.14 7.79
C ALA A 193 1.12 23.31 6.39
N SER A 194 -0.18 23.60 6.31
CA SER A 194 -0.92 23.72 5.06
C SER A 194 -0.62 24.99 4.26
N ASN A 195 -0.07 26.02 4.89
CA ASN A 195 0.15 27.33 4.25
C ASN A 195 -1.11 27.87 3.54
N GLY A 196 -2.20 27.97 4.29
CA GLY A 196 -3.47 28.52 3.78
C GLY A 196 -4.53 27.47 3.40
N GLY A 197 -4.35 26.22 3.78
CA GLY A 197 -5.29 25.09 3.62
C GLY A 197 -4.86 24.08 2.57
N PHE A 198 -5.28 22.84 2.79
CA PHE A 198 -5.03 21.73 1.84
C PHE A 198 -6.10 21.71 0.74
N ASP A 199 -5.66 21.49 -0.49
CA ASP A 199 -6.52 21.33 -1.67
C ASP A 199 -6.92 19.86 -1.86
N VAL A 200 -6.00 18.93 -1.50
CA VAL A 200 -6.21 17.49 -1.57
C VAL A 200 -5.75 16.83 -0.27
N VAL A 201 -6.54 15.90 0.24
CA VAL A 201 -6.16 15.01 1.35
C VAL A 201 -6.24 13.57 0.84
N LEU A 202 -5.13 12.85 0.87
CA LEU A 202 -5.12 11.40 0.72
C LEU A 202 -5.13 10.79 2.12
N ASP A 203 -6.25 10.15 2.45
CA ASP A 203 -6.46 9.56 3.77
C ASP A 203 -6.30 8.03 3.71
N LEU A 204 -5.23 7.56 4.36
CA LEU A 204 -4.89 6.14 4.45
C LEU A 204 -5.31 5.50 5.77
N VAL A 205 -5.92 6.27 6.67
CA VAL A 205 -6.13 5.82 8.06
C VAL A 205 -7.54 5.98 8.59
N CYS A 206 -8.35 6.89 8.05
CA CYS A 206 -9.68 7.23 8.56
C CYS A 206 -9.66 7.70 10.04
N GLY A 207 -10.79 7.58 10.74
CA GLY A 207 -10.89 7.92 12.17
C GLY A 207 -10.67 9.40 12.48
N GLN A 208 -10.14 9.68 13.68
CA GLN A 208 -9.89 11.04 14.15
C GLN A 208 -8.93 11.85 13.24
N PRO A 209 -7.84 11.28 12.67
CA PRO A 209 -6.98 12.03 11.74
C PRO A 209 -7.73 12.60 10.53
N LEU A 210 -8.66 11.83 9.95
CA LEU A 210 -9.52 12.33 8.85
C LEU A 210 -10.34 13.53 9.30
N LEU A 211 -11.06 13.42 10.43
CA LEU A 211 -11.91 14.50 10.95
C LEU A 211 -11.11 15.77 11.26
N THR A 212 -9.93 15.60 11.83
CA THR A 212 -9.01 16.70 12.13
C THR A 212 -8.53 17.39 10.85
N SER A 213 -8.21 16.61 9.80
CA SER A 213 -7.72 17.15 8.53
C SER A 213 -8.74 18.03 7.81
N LEU A 214 -10.05 17.71 7.91
CA LEU A 214 -11.12 18.51 7.30
C LEU A 214 -11.05 19.99 7.74
N LYS A 215 -10.67 20.23 9.00
CA LYS A 215 -10.57 21.60 9.57
C LYS A 215 -9.37 22.41 9.04
N ALA A 216 -8.45 21.75 8.34
CA ALA A 216 -7.27 22.36 7.73
C ALA A 216 -7.35 22.41 6.18
N THR A 217 -8.50 22.07 5.60
CA THR A 217 -8.73 22.12 4.15
C THR A 217 -9.37 23.40 3.68
N ARG A 218 -9.16 23.74 2.42
CA ARG A 218 -9.85 24.84 1.72
C ARG A 218 -11.27 24.45 1.30
N TRP A 219 -12.07 25.42 0.95
CA TRP A 219 -13.30 25.18 0.19
C TRP A 219 -12.95 24.61 -1.19
N GLY A 220 -13.71 23.61 -1.62
CA GLY A 220 -13.42 22.86 -2.84
C GLY A 220 -12.41 21.74 -2.67
N ALA A 221 -11.88 21.52 -1.46
CA ALA A 221 -10.94 20.43 -1.20
C ALA A 221 -11.54 19.05 -1.50
N ARG A 222 -10.69 18.15 -1.97
CA ARG A 222 -11.01 16.77 -2.35
C ARG A 222 -10.31 15.82 -1.38
N ILE A 223 -11.10 15.06 -0.64
CA ILE A 223 -10.64 14.10 0.35
C ILE A 223 -10.85 12.69 -0.21
N MET A 224 -9.78 11.94 -0.35
CA MET A 224 -9.73 10.61 -0.95
C MET A 224 -9.38 9.60 0.14
N THR A 225 -10.38 8.90 0.67
CA THR A 225 -10.20 7.91 1.75
C THR A 225 -10.10 6.51 1.17
N ILE A 226 -9.03 5.78 1.52
CA ILE A 226 -8.79 4.40 1.07
C ILE A 226 -8.44 3.43 2.21
N GLY A 227 -8.09 3.93 3.37
CA GLY A 227 -7.68 3.11 4.50
C GLY A 227 -8.53 3.30 5.75
N THR A 228 -8.35 2.42 6.72
CA THR A 228 -9.12 2.44 7.98
C THR A 228 -8.23 2.13 9.20
N GLY A 229 -6.92 2.41 9.11
CA GLY A 229 -5.94 2.03 10.14
C GLY A 229 -6.11 2.71 11.49
N ALA A 230 -6.70 3.92 11.53
CA ALA A 230 -6.98 4.66 12.78
C ALA A 230 -8.46 4.55 13.20
N GLY A 231 -9.30 3.90 12.41
CA GLY A 231 -10.71 3.66 12.74
C GLY A 231 -11.53 3.30 11.51
N ARG A 232 -12.66 2.63 11.75
CA ARG A 232 -13.59 2.22 10.67
C ARG A 232 -14.91 3.00 10.72
N GLN A 233 -15.14 3.73 11.80
CA GLN A 233 -16.33 4.53 12.03
C GLN A 233 -15.90 5.95 12.35
N ILE A 234 -16.62 6.91 11.80
CA ILE A 234 -16.45 8.34 12.07
C ILE A 234 -17.81 8.97 12.34
N GLN A 235 -17.84 9.94 13.23
CA GLN A 235 -18.98 10.83 13.39
C GLN A 235 -18.64 12.15 12.72
N LEU A 236 -19.26 12.39 11.56
CA LEU A 236 -18.97 13.52 10.70
C LEU A 236 -19.95 14.67 10.97
N ASP A 237 -19.40 15.85 11.18
CA ASP A 237 -20.19 17.09 11.14
C ASP A 237 -20.36 17.49 9.65
N MET A 238 -21.61 17.59 9.21
CA MET A 238 -21.90 18.00 7.82
C MET A 238 -21.37 19.40 7.51
N GLY A 239 -21.23 20.27 8.50
CA GLY A 239 -20.61 21.57 8.35
C GLY A 239 -19.15 21.48 7.89
N ASP A 240 -18.43 20.45 8.33
CA ASP A 240 -17.05 20.21 7.90
C ASP A 240 -16.96 19.69 6.45
N LEU A 241 -18.05 19.16 5.89
CA LEU A 241 -18.12 18.72 4.49
C LEU A 241 -18.69 19.74 3.53
N LEU A 242 -19.40 20.77 4.01
CA LEU A 242 -19.90 21.79 3.13
C LEU A 242 -18.77 22.38 2.29
N PHE A 243 -18.99 22.43 0.99
CA PHE A 243 -18.01 22.92 0.01
C PHE A 243 -16.75 22.04 -0.15
N ARG A 244 -16.78 20.77 0.27
CA ARG A 244 -15.72 19.76 0.09
C ARG A 244 -16.28 18.51 -0.54
N THR A 245 -15.40 17.67 -1.08
CA THR A 245 -15.78 16.37 -1.61
C THR A 245 -15.06 15.28 -0.79
N LEU A 246 -15.81 14.35 -0.22
CA LEU A 246 -15.27 13.15 0.41
C LEU A 246 -15.60 11.95 -0.47
N SER A 247 -14.58 11.23 -0.92
CA SER A 247 -14.71 10.04 -1.74
C SER A 247 -14.01 8.85 -1.08
N THR A 248 -14.70 7.71 -1.04
CA THR A 248 -14.09 6.43 -0.65
C THR A 248 -13.71 5.64 -1.90
N ILE A 249 -12.50 5.10 -1.96
CA ILE A 249 -11.95 4.50 -3.18
C ILE A 249 -11.51 3.07 -2.92
N GLY A 250 -12.15 2.13 -3.61
CA GLY A 250 -11.71 0.74 -3.70
C GLY A 250 -10.82 0.55 -4.93
N THR A 251 -9.52 0.35 -4.74
CA THR A 251 -8.58 0.21 -5.86
C THR A 251 -8.52 -1.20 -6.44
N GLY A 252 -8.83 -2.22 -5.64
CA GLY A 252 -8.74 -3.64 -6.02
C GLY A 252 -9.85 -4.16 -6.92
N GLN A 253 -10.91 -3.38 -7.19
CA GLN A 253 -12.06 -3.81 -8.03
C GLN A 253 -11.88 -3.55 -9.52
N ARG A 254 -10.73 -3.02 -9.94
CA ARG A 254 -10.45 -2.75 -11.36
C ARG A 254 -10.19 -4.05 -12.13
N PRO A 255 -10.54 -4.11 -13.43
CA PRO A 255 -10.19 -5.24 -14.28
C PRO A 255 -8.69 -5.53 -14.28
N PRO A 256 -8.26 -6.79 -14.47
CA PRO A 256 -6.84 -7.16 -14.50
C PRO A 256 -6.02 -6.35 -15.51
N ALA A 257 -6.55 -6.12 -16.71
CA ALA A 257 -5.88 -5.34 -17.75
C ALA A 257 -5.61 -3.89 -17.31
N ASP A 258 -6.56 -3.24 -16.62
CA ASP A 258 -6.39 -1.87 -16.11
C ASP A 258 -5.32 -1.83 -15.01
N ARG A 259 -5.33 -2.81 -14.10
CA ARG A 259 -4.35 -2.91 -13.02
C ARG A 259 -2.94 -3.14 -13.57
N ARG A 260 -2.82 -4.00 -14.59
CA ARG A 260 -1.56 -4.23 -15.31
C ARG A 260 -1.04 -2.94 -15.95
N ALA A 261 -1.88 -2.24 -16.69
CA ALA A 261 -1.51 -0.97 -17.34
C ALA A 261 -1.05 0.10 -16.33
N ILE A 262 -1.73 0.18 -15.17
CA ILE A 262 -1.32 1.06 -14.06
C ILE A 262 0.05 0.65 -13.52
N TRP A 263 0.28 -0.64 -13.27
CA TRP A 263 1.54 -1.15 -12.76
C TRP A 263 2.71 -0.90 -13.73
N GLU A 264 2.54 -1.18 -15.03
CA GLU A 264 3.55 -0.93 -16.06
C GLU A 264 3.92 0.57 -16.12
N ARG A 265 2.93 1.45 -16.04
CA ARG A 265 3.15 2.91 -15.98
C ARG A 265 3.88 3.31 -14.70
N LEU A 266 3.53 2.75 -13.56
CA LEU A 266 4.20 3.02 -12.28
C LEU A 266 5.66 2.57 -12.28
N LEU A 267 5.99 1.46 -12.92
CA LEU A 267 7.39 1.05 -13.14
C LEU A 267 8.16 2.09 -13.96
N GLY A 268 7.53 2.67 -14.99
CA GLY A 268 8.08 3.77 -15.76
C GLY A 268 8.39 4.99 -14.88
N ILE A 269 7.40 5.43 -14.10
CA ILE A 269 7.54 6.56 -13.17
C ILE A 269 8.63 6.28 -12.12
N ALA A 270 8.64 5.08 -11.53
CA ALA A 270 9.63 4.71 -10.51
C ALA A 270 11.06 4.79 -11.04
N ARG A 271 11.27 4.37 -12.29
CA ARG A 271 12.57 4.44 -12.95
C ARG A 271 13.00 5.89 -13.25
N GLU A 272 12.10 6.71 -13.78
CA GLU A 272 12.37 8.10 -14.16
C GLU A 272 12.54 9.01 -12.96
N GLN A 273 11.66 8.88 -11.96
CA GLN A 273 11.61 9.75 -10.77
C GLN A 273 12.41 9.19 -9.59
N LYS A 274 12.98 7.98 -9.69
CA LYS A 274 13.69 7.30 -8.60
C LYS A 274 12.87 7.24 -7.32
N ILE A 275 11.63 6.71 -7.42
CA ILE A 275 10.75 6.57 -6.24
C ILE A 275 11.49 5.82 -5.12
N ILE A 276 11.58 6.44 -3.97
CA ILE A 276 12.27 5.91 -2.78
C ILE A 276 11.24 5.22 -1.89
N VAL A 277 11.52 3.97 -1.53
CA VAL A 277 10.72 3.18 -0.59
C VAL A 277 11.66 2.54 0.42
N ASP A 278 11.30 2.60 1.69
CA ASP A 278 12.05 1.89 2.74
C ASP A 278 11.63 0.41 2.78
N TYR A 279 12.59 -0.49 3.02
CA TYR A 279 12.38 -1.93 3.08
C TYR A 279 12.85 -2.51 4.40
N VAL A 280 12.09 -3.50 4.89
CA VAL A 280 12.51 -4.40 5.96
C VAL A 280 12.41 -5.82 5.42
N ASP A 281 13.57 -6.47 5.37
CA ASP A 281 13.71 -7.81 4.80
C ASP A 281 13.73 -8.88 5.88
N PHE A 282 13.02 -9.96 5.62
CA PHE A 282 12.99 -11.14 6.48
C PHE A 282 13.43 -12.38 5.70
N ALA A 283 14.01 -13.35 6.41
CA ALA A 283 14.11 -14.69 5.89
C ALA A 283 12.73 -15.37 5.85
N PHE A 284 12.54 -16.34 4.98
CA PHE A 284 11.26 -17.03 4.85
C PHE A 284 10.79 -17.63 6.21
N ASP A 285 11.72 -18.19 6.98
CA ASP A 285 11.40 -18.79 8.28
C ASP A 285 10.96 -17.77 9.35
N GLN A 286 11.14 -16.48 9.10
CA GLN A 286 10.71 -15.36 9.95
C GLN A 286 9.34 -14.79 9.54
N ALA A 287 8.46 -15.60 8.94
CA ALA A 287 7.15 -15.12 8.49
C ALA A 287 6.27 -14.58 9.64
N ALA A 288 6.39 -15.15 10.85
CA ALA A 288 5.67 -14.66 12.03
C ALA A 288 6.17 -13.27 12.46
N GLU A 289 7.48 -13.06 12.46
CA GLU A 289 8.12 -11.77 12.78
C GLU A 289 7.78 -10.72 11.70
N ALA A 290 7.83 -11.10 10.43
CA ALA A 290 7.43 -10.23 9.32
C ALA A 290 5.96 -9.78 9.45
N TRP A 291 5.07 -10.71 9.81
CA TRP A 291 3.66 -10.43 10.08
C TRP A 291 3.50 -9.47 11.27
N ALA A 292 4.18 -9.75 12.38
CA ALA A 292 4.15 -8.89 13.57
C ALA A 292 4.69 -7.48 13.28
N ALA A 293 5.78 -7.38 12.52
CA ALA A 293 6.32 -6.11 12.05
C ALA A 293 5.29 -5.34 11.21
N GLN A 294 4.60 -6.00 10.27
CA GLN A 294 3.57 -5.36 9.45
C GLN A 294 2.38 -4.89 10.29
N VAL A 295 1.96 -5.65 11.31
CA VAL A 295 0.89 -5.26 12.25
C VAL A 295 1.28 -4.01 13.06
N SER A 296 2.53 -3.92 13.49
CA SER A 296 3.03 -2.78 14.29
C SER A 296 3.24 -1.51 13.47
N GLY A 297 3.27 -1.60 12.15
CA GLY A 297 3.53 -0.48 11.23
C GLY A 297 5.03 -0.20 11.09
N PRO A 298 5.75 -0.92 10.22
CA PRO A 298 7.21 -0.91 10.15
C PRO A 298 7.79 0.35 9.50
N HIS A 299 6.96 1.26 9.02
CA HIS A 299 7.36 2.44 8.24
C HIS A 299 8.18 2.09 6.98
N ALA A 300 8.00 0.88 6.47
CA ALA A 300 8.74 0.30 5.36
C ALA A 300 7.88 -0.76 4.64
N LYS A 301 8.27 -1.15 3.43
CA LYS A 301 7.73 -2.34 2.77
C LYS A 301 8.36 -3.59 3.38
N VAL A 302 7.53 -4.45 3.94
CA VAL A 302 7.97 -5.77 4.41
C VAL A 302 8.11 -6.70 3.21
N THR A 303 9.28 -7.30 3.08
CA THR A 303 9.60 -8.29 2.05
C THR A 303 10.29 -9.51 2.67
N ALA A 304 10.15 -10.66 2.02
CA ALA A 304 10.89 -11.85 2.37
C ALA A 304 11.47 -12.51 1.12
N ARG A 305 12.70 -13.03 1.25
CA ARG A 305 13.29 -13.91 0.25
C ARG A 305 12.78 -15.33 0.52
N ILE A 306 12.10 -15.90 -0.48
CA ILE A 306 11.53 -17.26 -0.39
C ILE A 306 12.53 -18.29 -0.86
N ARG A 307 13.31 -18.00 -1.91
CA ARG A 307 14.39 -18.83 -2.45
C ARG A 307 15.73 -18.14 -2.50
#